data_9f28d9dcbbdd86645148cbfc45d96114
#
_entry.id   9f28d9dcbbdd86645148cbfc45d96114
#
_cell.length_a   1.000
_cell.length_b   1.000
_cell.length_c   1.000
_cell.angle_alpha   90.00
_cell.angle_beta   90.00
_cell.angle_gamma   90.00
#
_symmetry.space_group_name_H-M   'P 1'
#
loop_
_entity.id
_entity.type
_entity.pdbx_description
1 polymer ?
#
loop_
_entity_poly.entity_id
_entity_poly.type
_entity_poly.pdbx_seq_one_letter_code
_entity_poly.pdbx_strand_id
1 'polypeptide(L)'
;EQITISRNEMGKTTPSDKLLEHVYEFAFKNNIKLNRLKEMFYIENMDKNHKLLFHGAKSRIEGKLDIHKSRTNNDLGQGFYTGERYEQAISFISGFEKSSVYIFDFKEEGLKGKKYNVNQEWMMTIAYYRGVLEEYENHPIIKKLIEKSCDCDYIIAPIADNRMFQIINSFIMG
;
A
#
# COMPACT_ATOMS: atom_id res chain seq x y z
N GLU A 1 14.38 -6.50 -35.78
CA GLU A 1 14.56 -6.19 -34.34
C GLU A 1 14.57 -4.67 -34.09
N GLN A 2 15.39 -3.88 -34.76
CA GLN A 2 15.47 -2.42 -34.58
C GLN A 2 14.13 -1.69 -34.82
N ILE A 3 13.37 -2.10 -35.84
CA ILE A 3 12.05 -1.56 -36.15
C ILE A 3 11.04 -1.87 -35.03
N THR A 4 11.12 -3.03 -34.42
CA THR A 4 10.23 -3.44 -33.31
C THR A 4 10.51 -2.60 -32.07
N ILE A 5 11.77 -2.40 -31.71
CA ILE A 5 12.17 -1.53 -30.58
C ILE A 5 11.69 -0.11 -30.80
N SER A 6 11.94 0.47 -31.96
CA SER A 6 11.50 1.83 -32.29
C SER A 6 9.97 2.00 -32.25
N ARG A 7 9.20 1.00 -32.67
CA ARG A 7 7.73 1.03 -32.55
C ARG A 7 7.26 0.95 -31.10
N ASN A 8 7.94 0.16 -30.25
CA ASN A 8 7.66 0.08 -28.84
C ASN A 8 7.98 1.39 -28.12
N GLU A 9 9.14 2.00 -28.42
CA GLU A 9 9.54 3.30 -27.88
C GLU A 9 8.55 4.43 -28.24
N MET A 10 7.98 4.38 -29.44
CA MET A 10 6.95 5.32 -29.88
C MET A 10 5.53 4.97 -29.40
N GLY A 11 5.35 3.94 -28.56
CA GLY A 11 4.05 3.50 -28.06
C GLY A 11 3.12 2.92 -29.15
N LYS A 12 3.64 2.61 -30.36
CA LYS A 12 2.84 2.06 -31.48
C LYS A 12 2.53 0.58 -31.32
N THR A 13 3.31 -0.12 -30.50
CA THR A 13 3.12 -1.54 -30.19
C THR A 13 3.46 -1.80 -28.73
N THR A 14 2.78 -2.79 -28.13
CA THR A 14 3.11 -3.26 -26.78
C THR A 14 4.30 -4.21 -26.85
N PRO A 15 5.32 -4.08 -25.98
CA PRO A 15 6.41 -5.04 -25.89
C PRO A 15 5.89 -6.45 -25.60
N SER A 16 6.47 -7.48 -26.23
CA SER A 16 6.19 -8.86 -25.88
C SER A 16 6.83 -9.21 -24.52
N ASP A 17 6.25 -10.17 -23.80
CA ASP A 17 6.79 -10.65 -22.52
C ASP A 17 8.26 -11.06 -22.63
N LYS A 18 8.61 -11.75 -23.73
CA LYS A 18 9.99 -12.13 -24.01
C LYS A 18 10.94 -10.93 -24.17
N LEU A 19 10.47 -9.83 -24.78
CA LEU A 19 11.29 -8.61 -24.90
C LEU A 19 11.42 -7.94 -23.52
N LEU A 20 10.35 -7.90 -22.74
CA LEU A 20 10.38 -7.35 -21.38
C LEU A 20 11.34 -8.15 -20.49
N GLU A 21 11.31 -9.47 -20.51
CA GLU A 21 12.25 -10.33 -19.78
C GLU A 21 13.71 -9.99 -20.13
N HIS A 22 14.05 -9.87 -21.40
CA HIS A 22 15.40 -9.49 -21.82
C HIS A 22 15.80 -8.09 -21.35
N VAL A 23 14.88 -7.14 -21.36
CA VAL A 23 15.14 -5.77 -20.84
C VAL A 23 15.39 -5.82 -19.34
N TYR A 24 14.58 -6.58 -18.57
CA TYR A 24 14.78 -6.73 -17.13
C TYR A 24 16.09 -7.47 -16.79
N GLU A 25 16.44 -8.54 -17.52
CA GLU A 25 17.71 -9.23 -17.35
C GLU A 25 18.91 -8.32 -17.65
N PHE A 26 18.85 -7.56 -18.76
CA PHE A 26 19.89 -6.60 -19.11
C PHE A 26 20.05 -5.54 -18.01
N ALA A 27 18.94 -4.96 -17.57
CA ALA A 27 18.94 -3.97 -16.52
C ALA A 27 19.53 -4.53 -15.20
N PHE A 28 19.14 -5.74 -14.82
CA PHE A 28 19.66 -6.43 -13.64
C PHE A 28 21.17 -6.67 -13.73
N LYS A 29 21.66 -7.22 -14.85
CA LYS A 29 23.07 -7.46 -15.09
C LYS A 29 23.93 -6.18 -15.06
N ASN A 30 23.34 -5.05 -15.44
CA ASN A 30 24.02 -3.74 -15.46
C ASN A 30 23.70 -2.88 -14.24
N ASN A 31 23.08 -3.44 -13.19
CA ASN A 31 22.71 -2.74 -11.96
C ASN A 31 21.80 -1.51 -12.21
N ILE A 32 20.96 -1.56 -13.26
CA ILE A 32 19.98 -0.53 -13.59
C ILE A 32 18.67 -0.85 -12.87
N LYS A 33 18.27 -0.01 -11.92
CA LYS A 33 17.06 -0.19 -11.13
C LYS A 33 15.83 0.38 -11.87
N LEU A 34 15.28 -0.34 -12.82
CA LEU A 34 14.17 0.09 -13.68
C LEU A 34 12.97 0.60 -12.89
N ASN A 35 12.61 -0.06 -11.81
CA ASN A 35 11.47 0.36 -10.98
C ASN A 35 11.73 1.72 -10.30
N ARG A 36 12.99 1.99 -9.92
CA ARG A 36 13.38 3.30 -9.38
C ARG A 36 13.32 4.40 -10.42
N LEU A 37 13.75 4.11 -11.65
CA LEU A 37 13.63 5.06 -12.77
C LEU A 37 12.15 5.35 -13.07
N LYS A 38 11.30 4.33 -13.03
CA LYS A 38 9.86 4.49 -13.23
C LYS A 38 9.22 5.34 -12.12
N GLU A 39 9.58 5.12 -10.87
CA GLU A 39 9.16 5.93 -9.73
C GLU A 39 9.54 7.41 -9.92
N MET A 40 10.80 7.67 -10.27
CA MET A 40 11.29 9.03 -10.54
C MET A 40 10.52 9.70 -11.66
N PHE A 41 10.26 8.98 -12.77
CA PHE A 41 9.48 9.49 -13.89
C PHE A 41 8.06 9.91 -13.47
N TYR A 42 7.39 9.12 -12.62
CA TYR A 42 6.06 9.49 -12.10
C TYR A 42 6.13 10.71 -11.19
N ILE A 43 7.12 10.77 -10.30
CA ILE A 43 7.30 11.93 -9.40
C ILE A 43 7.55 13.23 -10.19
N GLU A 44 8.35 13.17 -11.25
CA GLU A 44 8.67 14.34 -12.07
C GLU A 44 7.46 14.85 -12.88
N ASN A 45 6.54 13.95 -13.26
CA ASN A 45 5.38 14.28 -14.10
C ASN A 45 4.08 14.44 -13.31
N MET A 46 4.10 14.23 -11.99
CA MET A 46 2.93 14.33 -11.12
C MET A 46 2.71 15.78 -10.67
N ASP A 47 1.47 16.12 -10.36
CA ASP A 47 1.13 17.39 -9.72
C ASP A 47 1.82 17.48 -8.34
N LYS A 48 2.37 18.66 -8.01
CA LYS A 48 3.09 18.89 -6.73
C LYS A 48 2.23 18.69 -5.48
N ASN A 49 0.91 18.77 -5.63
CA ASN A 49 -0.05 18.59 -4.53
C ASN A 49 -0.52 17.12 -4.40
N HIS A 50 -0.05 16.24 -5.28
CA HIS A 50 -0.38 14.82 -5.26
C HIS A 50 0.72 14.01 -4.57
N LYS A 51 0.38 12.78 -4.17
CA LYS A 51 1.30 11.81 -3.57
C LYS A 51 1.35 10.55 -4.39
N LEU A 52 2.54 10.05 -4.61
CA LEU A 52 2.74 8.75 -5.24
C LEU A 52 2.60 7.67 -4.18
N LEU A 53 1.63 6.76 -4.36
CA LEU A 53 1.39 5.65 -3.46
C LEU A 53 1.53 4.31 -4.18
N PHE A 54 1.92 3.28 -3.45
CA PHE A 54 2.19 1.94 -3.98
C PHE A 54 1.34 0.89 -3.25
N HIS A 55 0.75 -0.03 -4.02
CA HIS A 55 0.01 -1.17 -3.48
C HIS A 55 0.54 -2.47 -4.07
N GLY A 56 0.90 -3.41 -3.22
CA GLY A 56 1.25 -4.77 -3.61
C GLY A 56 0.04 -5.70 -3.54
N ALA A 57 -0.33 -6.29 -4.66
CA ALA A 57 -1.41 -7.27 -4.75
C ALA A 57 -0.87 -8.66 -5.09
N LYS A 58 -1.36 -9.70 -4.41
CA LYS A 58 -0.98 -11.10 -4.63
C LYS A 58 -1.41 -11.64 -5.99
N SER A 59 -2.36 -10.96 -6.64
CA SER A 59 -2.85 -11.23 -7.99
C SER A 59 -3.23 -9.93 -8.66
N ARG A 60 -3.52 -9.99 -9.97
CA ARG A 60 -4.02 -8.82 -10.70
C ARG A 60 -5.37 -8.37 -10.12
N ILE A 61 -5.50 -7.07 -9.88
CA ILE A 61 -6.77 -6.43 -9.51
C ILE A 61 -7.55 -6.21 -10.79
N GLU A 62 -8.77 -6.78 -10.85
CA GLU A 62 -9.69 -6.61 -11.97
C GLU A 62 -10.88 -5.74 -11.55
N GLY A 63 -11.25 -4.82 -12.43
CA GLY A 63 -12.39 -3.91 -12.22
C GLY A 63 -12.06 -2.74 -11.28
N LYS A 64 -13.10 -2.27 -10.58
CA LYS A 64 -12.97 -1.13 -9.65
C LYS A 64 -12.32 -1.56 -8.34
N LEU A 65 -11.58 -0.63 -7.73
CA LEU A 65 -11.07 -0.82 -6.37
C LEU A 65 -12.25 -0.93 -5.39
N ASP A 66 -12.17 -1.92 -4.53
CA ASP A 66 -13.17 -2.20 -3.52
C ASP A 66 -12.48 -2.38 -2.16
N ILE A 67 -12.72 -1.45 -1.26
CA ILE A 67 -12.15 -1.46 0.09
C ILE A 67 -12.64 -2.67 0.92
N HIS A 68 -13.81 -3.21 0.59
CA HIS A 68 -14.42 -4.34 1.31
C HIS A 68 -13.83 -5.70 0.93
N LYS A 69 -12.95 -5.77 -0.07
CA LYS A 69 -12.22 -7.00 -0.43
C LYS A 69 -11.02 -7.29 0.46
N SER A 70 -10.59 -6.34 1.28
CA SER A 70 -9.50 -6.57 2.24
C SER A 70 -9.98 -7.31 3.49
N ARG A 71 -9.04 -7.80 4.29
CA ARG A 71 -9.34 -8.43 5.58
C ARG A 71 -9.90 -7.39 6.54
N THR A 72 -10.79 -7.81 7.44
CA THR A 72 -11.33 -6.97 8.51
C THR A 72 -10.34 -6.75 9.65
N ASN A 73 -9.43 -7.70 9.87
CA ASN A 73 -8.45 -7.70 10.97
C ASN A 73 -7.07 -7.13 10.58
N ASN A 74 -7.04 -6.15 9.69
CA ASN A 74 -5.83 -5.36 9.45
C ASN A 74 -5.65 -4.32 10.58
N ASP A 75 -4.49 -3.66 10.64
CA ASP A 75 -4.13 -2.69 11.70
C ASP A 75 -5.17 -1.59 11.94
N LEU A 76 -5.82 -1.15 10.89
CA LEU A 76 -6.83 -0.09 10.91
C LEU A 76 -8.17 -0.56 10.31
N GLY A 77 -8.43 -1.86 10.40
CA GLY A 77 -9.65 -2.46 9.87
C GLY A 77 -9.64 -2.70 8.37
N GLN A 78 -10.82 -2.75 7.79
CA GLN A 78 -11.00 -3.00 6.36
C GLN A 78 -10.73 -1.74 5.54
N GLY A 79 -9.93 -1.86 4.48
CA GLY A 79 -9.55 -0.74 3.64
C GLY A 79 -8.61 -1.11 2.50
N PHE A 80 -8.32 -0.18 1.63
CA PHE A 80 -7.33 -0.33 0.57
C PHE A 80 -5.99 0.23 1.05
N TYR A 81 -5.04 -0.66 1.36
CA TYR A 81 -3.77 -0.30 1.98
C TYR A 81 -2.71 0.03 0.94
N THR A 82 -2.07 1.16 1.10
CA THR A 82 -0.96 1.61 0.25
C THR A 82 0.24 2.02 1.10
N GLY A 83 1.41 2.04 0.49
CA GLY A 83 2.64 2.56 1.09
C GLY A 83 3.17 3.75 0.30
N GLU A 84 3.94 4.61 0.96
CA GLU A 84 4.62 5.75 0.33
C GLU A 84 5.92 5.34 -0.40
N ARG A 85 6.37 4.10 -0.24
CA ARG A 85 7.59 3.58 -0.86
C ARG A 85 7.32 2.28 -1.60
N TYR A 86 7.93 2.15 -2.76
CA TYR A 86 7.85 0.96 -3.60
C TYR A 86 8.26 -0.33 -2.85
N GLU A 87 9.29 -0.27 -2.01
CA GLU A 87 9.78 -1.41 -1.25
C GLU A 87 8.74 -1.95 -0.25
N GLN A 88 7.88 -1.08 0.28
CA GLN A 88 6.79 -1.51 1.17
C GLN A 88 5.80 -2.40 0.41
N ALA A 89 5.40 -2.00 -0.81
CA ALA A 89 4.50 -2.79 -1.65
C ALA A 89 5.12 -4.14 -2.03
N ILE A 90 6.40 -4.16 -2.41
CA ILE A 90 7.11 -5.40 -2.79
C ILE A 90 7.22 -6.38 -1.62
N SER A 91 7.51 -5.90 -0.41
CA SER A 91 7.68 -6.76 0.75
C SER A 91 6.43 -7.63 1.03
N PHE A 92 5.25 -7.13 0.69
CA PHE A 92 3.99 -7.87 0.83
C PHE A 92 3.77 -8.97 -0.19
N ILE A 93 4.42 -8.88 -1.36
CA ILE A 93 4.12 -9.73 -2.50
C ILE A 93 5.29 -10.57 -2.98
N SER A 94 6.48 -10.43 -2.40
CA SER A 94 7.72 -11.11 -2.83
C SER A 94 7.66 -12.64 -2.85
N GLY A 95 6.70 -13.25 -2.16
CA GLY A 95 6.48 -14.70 -2.15
C GLY A 95 5.41 -15.20 -3.13
N PHE A 96 4.85 -14.35 -4.00
CA PHE A 96 3.75 -14.72 -4.89
C PHE A 96 4.13 -14.54 -6.36
N GLU A 97 4.07 -15.63 -7.14
CA GLU A 97 4.48 -15.65 -8.57
C GLU A 97 3.66 -14.70 -9.46
N LYS A 98 2.36 -14.57 -9.22
CA LYS A 98 1.44 -13.76 -10.02
C LYS A 98 1.12 -12.41 -9.37
N SER A 99 2.05 -11.91 -8.59
CA SER A 99 1.87 -10.63 -7.89
C SER A 99 2.00 -9.42 -8.82
N SER A 100 1.40 -8.31 -8.39
CA SER A 100 1.42 -7.04 -9.13
C SER A 100 1.64 -5.89 -8.18
N VAL A 101 2.41 -4.88 -8.60
CA VAL A 101 2.49 -3.59 -7.92
C VAL A 101 1.70 -2.56 -8.69
N TYR A 102 0.84 -1.85 -8.00
CA TYR A 102 0.07 -0.73 -8.52
C TYR A 102 0.65 0.57 -8.01
N ILE A 103 0.69 1.56 -8.89
CA ILE A 103 1.15 2.92 -8.60
C ILE A 103 -0.05 3.83 -8.70
N PHE A 104 -0.28 4.63 -7.67
CA PHE A 104 -1.41 5.55 -7.57
C PHE A 104 -0.91 6.98 -7.47
N ASP A 105 -1.51 7.84 -8.27
CA ASP A 105 -1.47 9.27 -8.12
C ASP A 105 -2.61 9.69 -7.18
N PHE A 106 -2.27 10.03 -5.94
CA PHE A 106 -3.23 10.29 -4.88
C PHE A 106 -3.36 11.78 -4.60
N LYS A 107 -4.59 12.28 -4.75
CA LYS A 107 -4.96 13.66 -4.47
C LYS A 107 -5.74 13.73 -3.16
N GLU A 108 -5.24 14.51 -2.20
CA GLU A 108 -5.88 14.69 -0.88
C GLU A 108 -6.99 15.74 -0.88
N GLU A 109 -7.03 16.60 -1.89
CA GLU A 109 -7.98 17.72 -1.96
C GLU A 109 -9.43 17.25 -1.94
N GLY A 110 -10.23 17.81 -1.03
CA GLY A 110 -11.64 17.46 -0.85
C GLY A 110 -11.89 16.19 -0.03
N LEU A 111 -10.83 15.50 0.43
CA LEU A 111 -10.94 14.32 1.28
C LEU A 111 -10.67 14.63 2.74
N LYS A 112 -11.39 13.96 3.64
CA LYS A 112 -11.20 14.04 5.08
C LYS A 112 -10.14 13.01 5.52
N GLY A 113 -8.94 13.49 5.83
CA GLY A 113 -7.83 12.66 6.27
C GLY A 113 -7.71 12.56 7.79
N LYS A 114 -7.26 11.41 8.29
CA LYS A 114 -6.84 11.22 9.68
C LYS A 114 -5.39 10.75 9.71
N LYS A 115 -4.59 11.36 10.59
CA LYS A 115 -3.19 10.96 10.81
C LYS A 115 -3.02 10.44 12.22
N TYR A 116 -2.47 9.23 12.32
CA TYR A 116 -2.02 8.66 13.58
C TYR A 116 -0.50 8.86 13.76
N ASN A 117 -0.11 9.15 14.98
CA ASN A 117 1.26 9.01 15.44
C ASN A 117 1.35 7.78 16.35
N VAL A 118 2.56 7.28 16.62
CA VAL A 118 2.76 6.20 17.58
C VAL A 118 2.45 6.74 18.97
N ASN A 119 1.22 6.48 19.44
CA ASN A 119 0.69 6.91 20.73
C ASN A 119 -0.36 5.91 21.21
N GLN A 120 -0.96 6.17 22.38
CA GLN A 120 -1.98 5.31 22.97
C GLN A 120 -3.21 5.13 22.07
N GLU A 121 -3.68 6.19 21.40
CA GLU A 121 -4.84 6.11 20.48
C GLU A 121 -4.55 5.15 19.32
N TRP A 122 -3.40 5.28 18.67
CA TRP A 122 -2.95 4.39 17.61
C TRP A 122 -2.82 2.94 18.08
N MET A 123 -2.18 2.73 19.24
CA MET A 123 -1.97 1.41 19.81
C MET A 123 -3.31 0.71 20.12
N MET A 124 -4.25 1.40 20.74
CA MET A 124 -5.58 0.87 21.06
C MET A 124 -6.42 0.61 19.81
N THR A 125 -6.28 1.46 18.76
CA THR A 125 -6.96 1.25 17.46
C THR A 125 -6.48 -0.05 16.82
N ILE A 126 -5.18 -0.29 16.78
CA ILE A 126 -4.61 -1.53 16.24
C ILE A 126 -5.06 -2.74 17.06
N ALA A 127 -4.99 -2.64 18.38
CA ALA A 127 -5.41 -3.72 19.28
C ALA A 127 -6.88 -4.11 19.08
N TYR A 128 -7.74 -3.12 18.88
CA TYR A 128 -9.15 -3.35 18.59
C TYR A 128 -9.33 -4.09 17.26
N TYR A 129 -8.81 -3.55 16.15
CA TYR A 129 -8.99 -4.15 14.83
C TYR A 129 -8.33 -5.51 14.68
N ARG A 130 -7.28 -5.80 15.44
CA ARG A 130 -6.65 -7.13 15.49
C ARG A 130 -7.29 -8.08 16.51
N GLY A 131 -8.43 -7.71 17.13
CA GLY A 131 -9.25 -8.56 17.97
C GLY A 131 -8.86 -8.63 19.44
N VAL A 132 -7.81 -7.93 19.89
CA VAL A 132 -7.36 -7.95 21.31
C VAL A 132 -8.38 -7.28 22.23
N LEU A 133 -9.12 -6.28 21.74
CA LEU A 133 -10.12 -5.52 22.50
C LEU A 133 -11.56 -5.83 22.10
N GLU A 134 -11.82 -6.96 21.46
CA GLU A 134 -13.15 -7.36 20.98
C GLU A 134 -14.17 -7.45 22.14
N GLU A 135 -13.76 -7.98 23.30
CA GLU A 135 -14.61 -8.06 24.50
C GLU A 135 -15.10 -6.69 25.00
N TYR A 136 -14.35 -5.63 24.66
CA TYR A 136 -14.61 -4.26 25.10
C TYR A 136 -15.26 -3.39 24.01
N GLU A 137 -15.76 -3.97 22.93
CA GLU A 137 -16.36 -3.22 21.81
C GLU A 137 -17.47 -2.26 22.24
N ASN A 138 -18.23 -2.65 23.29
CA ASN A 138 -19.32 -1.85 23.86
C ASN A 138 -18.87 -0.79 24.86
N HIS A 139 -17.61 -0.77 25.26
CA HIS A 139 -17.08 0.21 26.17
C HIS A 139 -17.04 1.62 25.53
N PRO A 140 -17.47 2.70 26.23
CA PRO A 140 -17.55 4.04 25.64
C PRO A 140 -16.26 4.55 25.02
N ILE A 141 -15.11 4.23 25.60
CA ILE A 141 -13.79 4.63 25.09
C ILE A 141 -13.52 3.95 23.75
N ILE A 142 -13.82 2.65 23.62
CA ILE A 142 -13.62 1.88 22.40
C ILE A 142 -14.58 2.36 21.30
N LYS A 143 -15.87 2.57 21.62
CA LYS A 143 -16.82 3.14 20.66
C LYS A 143 -16.34 4.47 20.10
N LYS A 144 -15.91 5.39 20.95
CA LYS A 144 -15.39 6.69 20.53
C LYS A 144 -14.12 6.57 19.69
N LEU A 145 -13.27 5.59 19.98
CA LEU A 145 -12.05 5.30 19.22
C LEU A 145 -12.41 4.86 17.80
N ILE A 146 -13.37 3.94 17.65
CA ILE A 146 -13.84 3.39 16.37
C ILE A 146 -14.54 4.48 15.55
N GLU A 147 -15.47 5.22 16.14
CA GLU A 147 -16.16 6.34 15.49
C GLU A 147 -15.16 7.31 14.86
N LYS A 148 -14.12 7.67 15.59
CA LYS A 148 -13.06 8.56 15.10
C LYS A 148 -12.24 7.94 13.96
N SER A 149 -12.10 6.63 13.89
CA SER A 149 -11.37 5.95 12.81
C SER A 149 -12.23 5.77 11.55
N CYS A 150 -13.55 5.70 11.70
CA CYS A 150 -14.49 5.53 10.60
C CYS A 150 -14.93 6.85 9.94
N ASP A 151 -14.77 7.98 10.63
CA ASP A 151 -15.21 9.31 10.15
C ASP A 151 -14.14 10.00 9.30
N CYS A 152 -13.58 9.28 8.32
CA CYS A 152 -12.57 9.81 7.40
C CYS A 152 -12.54 9.01 6.10
N ASP A 153 -12.09 9.68 5.02
CA ASP A 153 -11.94 9.07 3.69
C ASP A 153 -10.62 8.31 3.56
N TYR A 154 -9.58 8.75 4.29
CA TYR A 154 -8.28 8.07 4.31
C TYR A 154 -7.58 8.24 5.66
N ILE A 155 -6.68 7.29 5.96
CA ILE A 155 -5.86 7.28 7.18
C ILE A 155 -4.38 7.18 6.80
N ILE A 156 -3.56 8.02 7.42
CA ILE A 156 -2.11 7.92 7.39
C ILE A 156 -1.65 7.43 8.76
N ALA A 157 -0.99 6.28 8.82
CA ALA A 157 -0.53 5.71 10.08
C ALA A 157 0.76 4.90 9.91
N PRO A 158 1.58 4.80 10.97
CA PRO A 158 2.63 3.79 11.05
C PRO A 158 2.03 2.39 11.01
N ILE A 159 2.74 1.44 10.40
CA ILE A 159 2.36 0.01 10.41
C ILE A 159 2.87 -0.61 11.71
N ALA A 160 2.03 -1.45 12.34
CA ALA A 160 2.48 -2.35 13.39
C ALA A 160 2.90 -3.68 12.77
N ASP A 161 4.20 -3.91 12.63
CA ASP A 161 4.71 -5.23 12.28
C ASP A 161 4.39 -6.26 13.38
N ASN A 162 4.69 -7.53 13.13
CA ASN A 162 4.38 -8.60 14.09
C ASN A 162 5.06 -8.38 15.45
N ARG A 163 6.28 -7.84 15.47
CA ARG A 163 7.00 -7.57 16.72
C ARG A 163 6.35 -6.43 17.50
N MET A 164 6.01 -5.34 16.82
CA MET A 164 5.31 -4.21 17.43
C MET A 164 3.94 -4.65 17.96
N PHE A 165 3.22 -5.48 17.20
CA PHE A 165 1.93 -5.99 17.65
C PHE A 165 2.05 -6.89 18.90
N GLN A 166 3.08 -7.73 19.01
CA GLN A 166 3.35 -8.50 20.23
C GLN A 166 3.58 -7.59 21.43
N ILE A 167 4.31 -6.49 21.26
CA ILE A 167 4.52 -5.49 22.33
C ILE A 167 3.18 -4.85 22.72
N ILE A 168 2.37 -4.44 21.76
CA ILE A 168 1.03 -3.87 22.02
C ILE A 168 0.17 -4.87 22.80
N ASN A 169 0.12 -6.11 22.35
CA ASN A 169 -0.67 -7.15 22.99
C ASN A 169 -0.21 -7.41 24.43
N SER A 170 1.10 -7.54 24.65
CA SER A 170 1.65 -7.73 26.00
C SER A 170 1.38 -6.53 26.92
N PHE A 171 1.40 -5.32 26.39
CA PHE A 171 1.10 -4.12 27.18
C PHE A 171 -0.39 -4.05 27.60
N ILE A 172 -1.30 -4.51 26.74
CA ILE A 172 -2.75 -4.48 27.02
C ILE A 172 -3.17 -5.60 27.95
N MET A 173 -2.55 -6.78 27.82
CA MET A 173 -2.91 -7.96 28.60
C MET A 173 -2.23 -7.99 29.98
N GLY A 174 -1.23 -7.11 30.26
CA GLY A 174 -0.48 -7.06 31.51
C GLY A 174 0.62 -8.08 31.53
#